data_714a00e67a177e954d60dfaa2c4771c8
#
_entry.id   714a00e67a177e954d60dfaa2c4771c8
#
_cell.length_a   1.000
_cell.length_b   1.000
_cell.length_c   1.000
_cell.angle_alpha   90.00
_cell.angle_beta   90.00
_cell.angle_gamma   90.00
#
_symmetry.space_group_name_H-M   'P 1'
#
loop_
_entity.id
_entity.type
_entity.pdbx_description
1 polymer ?
#
loop_
_entity_poly.entity_id
_entity_poly.type
_entity_poly.pdbx_seq_one_letter_code
_entity_poly.pdbx_strand_id
1 'polypeptide(L)'
;LLILVRARLDTLPATIASRCQRVRFAVPDERLALAWLAEHDGKRDWRRLLAIAGGAPLRALTLAAEGMEETDRTYRQDLTALLRGEESAVQVAARWQKQPLDVTLSWLANFVSGLILAGCRGDEEGAGDLQIFQQNIRLDSLFGYLDEVQAAIARAGTALSPQLVLEGLLIPWSHRLDELSQGGRH
;
A
#
# COMPACT_ATOMS: atom_id res chain seq x y z
N LEU A 1 19.71 -29.68 -9.08
CA LEU A 1 18.99 -28.96 -8.06
C LEU A 1 17.96 -28.04 -8.74
N LEU A 2 16.66 -28.15 -8.38
CA LEU A 2 15.61 -27.25 -8.84
C LEU A 2 15.17 -26.38 -7.67
N ILE A 3 15.15 -25.04 -7.87
CA ILE A 3 14.72 -24.08 -6.87
C ILE A 3 13.46 -23.39 -7.41
N LEU A 4 12.34 -23.49 -6.67
CA LEU A 4 11.09 -22.82 -6.99
C LEU A 4 10.90 -21.65 -6.01
N VAL A 5 10.89 -20.41 -6.53
CA VAL A 5 10.67 -19.19 -5.76
C VAL A 5 9.25 -18.71 -5.96
N ARG A 6 8.52 -18.44 -4.87
CA ARG A 6 7.12 -17.98 -4.92
C ARG A 6 6.78 -17.01 -3.81
N ALA A 7 5.97 -16.04 -4.13
CA ALA A 7 5.43 -15.06 -3.17
C ALA A 7 4.25 -15.64 -2.35
N ARG A 8 3.48 -16.60 -2.89
CA ARG A 8 2.29 -17.19 -2.24
C ARG A 8 2.33 -18.72 -2.34
N LEU A 9 2.01 -19.41 -1.26
CA LEU A 9 2.06 -20.89 -1.17
C LEU A 9 0.89 -21.59 -1.88
N ASP A 10 -0.27 -20.95 -1.91
CA ASP A 10 -1.55 -21.47 -2.43
C ASP A 10 -1.60 -21.70 -3.95
N THR A 11 -0.59 -21.24 -4.66
CA THR A 11 -0.50 -21.34 -6.12
C THR A 11 0.34 -22.51 -6.63
N LEU A 12 0.91 -23.37 -5.75
CA LEU A 12 1.63 -24.61 -6.13
C LEU A 12 0.70 -25.82 -6.02
N PRO A 13 0.62 -26.65 -7.07
CA PRO A 13 -0.05 -27.94 -6.96
C PRO A 13 0.49 -28.72 -5.76
N ALA A 14 -0.41 -29.35 -5.00
CA ALA A 14 -0.05 -30.10 -3.81
C ALA A 14 0.98 -31.21 -4.10
N THR A 15 0.94 -31.80 -5.28
CA THR A 15 1.88 -32.82 -5.77
C THR A 15 3.32 -32.31 -5.89
N ILE A 16 3.53 -31.04 -6.21
CA ILE A 16 4.86 -30.42 -6.25
C ILE A 16 5.26 -29.99 -4.84
N ALA A 17 4.35 -29.34 -4.12
CA ALA A 17 4.61 -28.83 -2.77
C ALA A 17 5.03 -29.94 -1.78
N SER A 18 4.47 -31.17 -1.91
CA SER A 18 4.81 -32.32 -1.07
C SER A 18 6.21 -32.92 -1.31
N ARG A 19 6.80 -32.61 -2.47
CA ARG A 19 8.14 -33.12 -2.86
C ARG A 19 9.25 -32.08 -2.71
N CYS A 20 8.91 -30.87 -2.27
CA CYS A 20 9.87 -29.77 -2.09
C CYS A 20 10.17 -29.55 -0.61
N GLN A 21 11.45 -29.33 -0.30
CA GLN A 21 11.83 -28.77 0.99
C GLN A 21 11.43 -27.28 0.99
N ARG A 22 10.72 -26.86 2.03
CA ARG A 22 10.26 -25.46 2.16
C ARG A 22 11.27 -24.65 2.94
N VAL A 23 11.74 -23.57 2.35
CA VAL A 23 12.53 -22.53 3.02
C VAL A 23 11.70 -21.26 3.05
N ARG A 24 11.36 -20.77 4.24
CA ARG A 24 10.59 -19.54 4.41
C ARG A 24 11.54 -18.36 4.57
N PHE A 25 11.41 -17.36 3.72
CA PHE A 25 12.05 -16.06 3.89
C PHE A 25 11.02 -15.11 4.50
N ALA A 26 11.20 -14.79 5.77
CA ALA A 26 10.36 -13.82 6.46
C ALA A 26 10.84 -12.39 6.13
N VAL A 27 9.91 -11.42 6.23
CA VAL A 27 10.28 -10.01 6.25
C VAL A 27 11.18 -9.77 7.45
N PRO A 28 12.36 -9.14 7.30
CA PRO A 28 13.28 -8.89 8.40
C PRO A 28 12.66 -7.92 9.43
N ASP A 29 13.20 -7.95 10.65
CA ASP A 29 12.87 -6.95 11.67
C ASP A 29 13.17 -5.54 11.15
N GLU A 30 12.27 -4.58 11.45
CA GLU A 30 12.37 -3.20 10.96
C GLU A 30 13.72 -2.55 11.32
N ARG A 31 14.22 -2.78 12.53
CA ARG A 31 15.48 -2.20 12.99
C ARG A 31 16.66 -2.74 12.20
N LEU A 32 16.67 -4.04 11.91
CA LEU A 32 17.71 -4.67 11.08
C LEU A 32 17.64 -4.17 9.64
N ALA A 33 16.43 -4.06 9.08
CA ALA A 33 16.24 -3.55 7.72
C ALA A 33 16.70 -2.09 7.59
N LEU A 34 16.36 -1.23 8.55
CA LEU A 34 16.78 0.17 8.56
C LEU A 34 18.29 0.33 8.75
N ALA A 35 18.91 -0.46 9.64
CA ALA A 35 20.35 -0.44 9.83
C ALA A 35 21.09 -0.81 8.53
N TRP A 36 20.63 -1.88 7.86
CA TRP A 36 21.21 -2.30 6.58
C TRP A 36 21.01 -1.27 5.46
N LEU A 37 19.83 -0.64 5.37
CA LEU A 37 19.55 0.40 4.38
C LEU A 37 20.41 1.66 4.63
N ALA A 38 20.64 2.03 5.88
CA ALA A 38 21.48 3.19 6.24
C ALA A 38 22.94 3.03 5.80
N GLU A 39 23.44 1.80 5.65
CA GLU A 39 24.78 1.54 5.09
C GLU A 39 24.87 1.93 3.60
N HIS A 40 23.75 1.96 2.86
CA HIS A 40 23.69 2.34 1.45
C HIS A 40 23.61 3.86 1.27
N ASP A 41 22.78 4.54 2.06
CA ASP A 41 22.66 6.01 2.08
C ASP A 41 22.13 6.48 3.45
N GLY A 42 23.03 6.92 4.30
CA GLY A 42 22.70 7.37 5.66
C GLY A 42 21.91 8.68 5.74
N LYS A 43 21.68 9.38 4.62
CA LYS A 43 20.95 10.67 4.60
C LYS A 43 19.47 10.52 4.21
N ARG A 44 19.08 9.35 3.73
CA ARG A 44 17.73 9.10 3.19
C ARG A 44 16.77 8.66 4.30
N ASP A 45 15.49 9.04 4.19
CA ASP A 45 14.42 8.54 5.06
C ASP A 45 13.99 7.12 4.65
N TRP A 46 14.80 6.14 5.07
CA TRP A 46 14.53 4.74 4.79
C TRP A 46 13.30 4.19 5.50
N ARG A 47 12.88 4.76 6.62
CA ARG A 47 11.69 4.31 7.35
C ARG A 47 10.44 4.42 6.47
N ARG A 48 10.29 5.55 5.79
CA ARG A 48 9.16 5.81 4.90
C ARG A 48 9.17 4.88 3.69
N LEU A 49 10.31 4.74 3.02
CA LEU A 49 10.46 3.83 1.88
C LEU A 49 10.28 2.36 2.28
N LEU A 50 10.76 1.95 3.45
CA LEU A 50 10.59 0.60 3.96
C LEU A 50 9.11 0.30 4.25
N ALA A 51 8.36 1.25 4.78
CA ALA A 51 6.90 1.13 4.97
C ALA A 51 6.18 0.95 3.63
N ILE A 52 6.49 1.78 2.61
CA ILE A 52 5.94 1.65 1.24
C ILE A 52 6.31 0.29 0.63
N ALA A 53 7.51 -0.21 0.91
CA ALA A 53 8.00 -1.50 0.45
C ALA A 53 7.39 -2.71 1.20
N GLY A 54 6.49 -2.49 2.18
CA GLY A 54 5.92 -3.55 3.01
C GLY A 54 6.97 -4.26 3.88
N GLY A 55 8.00 -3.55 4.33
CA GLY A 55 9.09 -4.07 5.15
C GLY A 55 10.21 -4.77 4.37
N ALA A 56 10.17 -4.81 3.04
CA ALA A 56 11.15 -5.49 2.19
C ALA A 56 12.32 -4.54 1.81
N PRO A 57 13.55 -4.69 2.40
CA PRO A 57 14.61 -3.71 2.22
C PRO A 57 15.14 -3.62 0.78
N LEU A 58 15.23 -4.73 0.06
CA LEU A 58 15.64 -4.71 -1.36
C LEU A 58 14.62 -3.95 -2.23
N ARG A 59 13.33 -4.10 -1.95
CA ARG A 59 12.29 -3.33 -2.65
C ARG A 59 12.38 -1.85 -2.29
N ALA A 60 12.70 -1.50 -1.04
CA ALA A 60 12.91 -0.11 -0.63
C ALA A 60 14.04 0.55 -1.41
N LEU A 61 15.15 -0.16 -1.67
CA LEU A 61 16.23 0.34 -2.54
C LEU A 61 15.76 0.59 -3.97
N THR A 62 14.99 -0.33 -4.55
CA THR A 62 14.43 -0.16 -5.90
C THR A 62 13.51 1.05 -5.97
N LEU A 63 12.59 1.18 -5.02
CA LEU A 63 11.67 2.31 -4.93
C LEU A 63 12.42 3.65 -4.76
N ALA A 64 13.51 3.66 -4.00
CA ALA A 64 14.37 4.82 -3.85
C ALA A 64 15.02 5.24 -5.19
N ALA A 65 15.51 4.27 -5.96
CA ALA A 65 16.10 4.52 -7.27
C ALA A 65 15.07 5.01 -8.30
N GLU A 66 13.81 4.59 -8.16
CA GLU A 66 12.67 5.00 -9.00
C GLU A 66 12.06 6.36 -8.58
N GLY A 67 12.57 7.01 -7.53
CA GLY A 67 12.06 8.31 -7.07
C GLY A 67 10.71 8.24 -6.37
N MET A 68 10.36 7.09 -5.77
CA MET A 68 9.07 6.85 -5.12
C MET A 68 8.78 7.82 -3.96
N GLU A 69 9.79 8.45 -3.38
CA GLU A 69 9.63 9.46 -2.31
C GLU A 69 8.78 10.65 -2.77
N GLU A 70 9.02 11.14 -4.00
CA GLU A 70 8.26 12.25 -4.56
C GLU A 70 6.84 11.81 -4.94
N THR A 71 6.71 10.60 -5.50
CA THR A 71 5.40 10.01 -5.80
C THR A 71 4.58 9.81 -4.52
N ASP A 72 5.18 9.30 -3.45
CA ASP A 72 4.52 9.13 -2.14
C ASP A 72 4.06 10.47 -1.57
N ARG A 73 4.89 11.51 -1.65
CA ARG A 73 4.52 12.86 -1.23
C ARG A 73 3.30 13.38 -1.99
N THR A 74 3.34 13.25 -3.32
CA THR A 74 2.24 13.67 -4.19
C THR A 74 0.96 12.91 -3.89
N TYR A 75 1.02 11.59 -3.74
CA TYR A 75 -0.14 10.76 -3.46
C TYR A 75 -0.78 11.08 -2.10
N ARG A 76 0.01 11.35 -1.07
CA ARG A 76 -0.50 11.80 0.24
C ARG A 76 -1.16 13.16 0.17
N GLN A 77 -0.57 14.10 -0.57
CA GLN A 77 -1.16 15.42 -0.78
C GLN A 77 -2.50 15.31 -1.52
N ASP A 78 -2.56 14.51 -2.58
CA ASP A 78 -3.78 14.25 -3.34
C ASP A 78 -4.88 13.64 -2.47
N LEU A 79 -4.56 12.61 -1.66
CA LEU A 79 -5.53 12.01 -0.73
C LEU A 79 -6.01 13.01 0.34
N THR A 80 -5.11 13.87 0.81
CA THR A 80 -5.47 14.95 1.75
C THR A 80 -6.42 15.96 1.10
N ALA A 81 -6.15 16.35 -0.14
CA ALA A 81 -6.99 17.27 -0.91
C ALA A 81 -8.38 16.68 -1.19
N LEU A 82 -8.45 15.36 -1.48
CA LEU A 82 -9.73 14.64 -1.62
C LEU A 82 -10.55 14.69 -0.33
N LEU A 83 -9.93 14.42 0.84
CA LEU A 83 -10.62 14.46 2.14
C LEU A 83 -11.15 15.85 2.48
N ARG A 84 -10.48 16.91 2.00
CA ARG A 84 -10.91 18.30 2.18
C ARG A 84 -11.90 18.78 1.13
N GLY A 85 -12.17 17.97 0.09
CA GLY A 85 -13.01 18.38 -1.03
C GLY A 85 -12.38 19.43 -1.94
N GLU A 86 -11.05 19.60 -1.88
CA GLU A 86 -10.28 20.56 -2.67
C GLU A 86 -10.00 20.04 -4.09
N GLU A 87 -10.03 18.72 -4.27
CA GLU A 87 -9.77 18.03 -5.55
C GLU A 87 -10.87 17.01 -5.86
N SER A 88 -11.01 16.69 -7.13
CA SER A 88 -11.95 15.68 -7.62
C SER A 88 -11.23 14.33 -7.79
N ALA A 89 -11.89 13.24 -7.40
CA ALA A 89 -11.38 11.88 -7.56
C ALA A 89 -11.02 11.56 -9.03
N VAL A 90 -11.78 12.08 -9.98
CA VAL A 90 -11.53 11.92 -11.43
C VAL A 90 -10.22 12.60 -11.85
N GLN A 91 -9.96 13.82 -11.36
CA GLN A 91 -8.72 14.56 -11.66
C GLN A 91 -7.50 13.86 -11.04
N VAL A 92 -7.62 13.40 -9.81
CA VAL A 92 -6.56 12.66 -9.13
C VAL A 92 -6.28 11.34 -9.86
N ALA A 93 -7.31 10.56 -10.22
CA ALA A 93 -7.18 9.33 -10.99
C ALA A 93 -6.48 9.56 -12.34
N ALA A 94 -6.81 10.65 -13.03
CA ALA A 94 -6.17 11.02 -14.29
C ALA A 94 -4.67 11.37 -14.13
N ARG A 95 -4.25 11.82 -12.95
CA ARG A 95 -2.82 12.00 -12.63
C ARG A 95 -2.15 10.67 -12.31
N TRP A 96 -2.77 9.86 -11.46
CA TRP A 96 -2.20 8.61 -10.95
C TRP A 96 -2.05 7.53 -12.02
N GLN A 97 -2.94 7.50 -13.04
CA GLN A 97 -2.83 6.55 -14.16
C GLN A 97 -1.55 6.67 -15.00
N LYS A 98 -0.77 7.75 -14.81
CA LYS A 98 0.53 7.93 -15.48
C LYS A 98 1.60 6.97 -14.93
N GLN A 99 1.40 6.47 -13.73
CA GLN A 99 2.23 5.44 -13.13
C GLN A 99 1.65 4.04 -13.42
N PRO A 100 2.47 2.98 -13.42
CA PRO A 100 1.99 1.62 -13.54
C PRO A 100 0.94 1.30 -12.46
N LEU A 101 -0.19 0.73 -12.88
CA LEU A 101 -1.33 0.47 -11.99
C LEU A 101 -0.97 -0.42 -10.80
N ASP A 102 -0.17 -1.45 -11.02
CA ASP A 102 0.31 -2.37 -9.98
C ASP A 102 1.16 -1.68 -8.92
N VAL A 103 1.99 -0.72 -9.32
CA VAL A 103 2.80 0.11 -8.41
C VAL A 103 1.89 1.00 -7.57
N THR A 104 0.93 1.69 -8.21
CA THR A 104 -0.02 2.59 -7.54
C THR A 104 -0.89 1.84 -6.55
N LEU A 105 -1.47 0.70 -6.95
CA LEU A 105 -2.30 -0.13 -6.07
C LEU A 105 -1.50 -0.72 -4.91
N SER A 106 -0.26 -1.17 -5.16
CA SER A 106 0.62 -1.67 -4.10
C SER A 106 0.96 -0.58 -3.09
N TRP A 107 1.23 0.64 -3.57
CA TRP A 107 1.45 1.80 -2.70
C TRP A 107 0.21 2.08 -1.83
N LEU A 108 -0.98 2.12 -2.44
CA LEU A 108 -2.24 2.39 -1.74
C LEU A 108 -2.53 1.34 -0.67
N ALA A 109 -2.35 0.05 -0.98
CA ALA A 109 -2.53 -1.04 -0.03
C ALA A 109 -1.58 -0.90 1.18
N ASN A 110 -0.29 -0.59 0.94
CA ASN A 110 0.69 -0.40 2.00
C ASN A 110 0.40 0.85 2.84
N PHE A 111 -0.04 1.95 2.20
CA PHE A 111 -0.44 3.17 2.88
C PHE A 111 -1.62 2.94 3.83
N VAL A 112 -2.68 2.30 3.34
CA VAL A 112 -3.87 1.97 4.15
C VAL A 112 -3.53 1.00 5.27
N SER A 113 -2.70 -0.02 5.00
CA SER A 113 -2.21 -0.93 6.05
C SER A 113 -1.43 -0.20 7.13
N GLY A 114 -0.63 0.80 6.75
CA GLY A 114 0.08 1.68 7.68
C GLY A 114 -0.87 2.49 8.56
N LEU A 115 -1.96 3.05 7.99
CA LEU A 115 -3.00 3.77 8.74
C LEU A 115 -3.70 2.84 9.76
N ILE A 116 -4.04 1.62 9.35
CA ILE A 116 -4.66 0.61 10.23
C ILE A 116 -3.73 0.27 11.39
N LEU A 117 -2.46 -0.01 11.11
CA LEU A 117 -1.48 -0.35 12.14
C LEU A 117 -1.25 0.79 13.13
N ALA A 118 -1.15 2.03 12.64
CA ALA A 118 -1.02 3.21 13.49
C ALA A 118 -2.27 3.42 14.36
N GLY A 119 -3.47 3.25 13.80
CA GLY A 119 -4.73 3.31 14.54
C GLY A 119 -4.86 2.23 15.62
N CYS A 120 -4.41 0.99 15.33
CA CYS A 120 -4.41 -0.11 16.32
C CYS A 120 -3.40 0.07 17.45
N ARG A 121 -2.28 0.77 17.22
CA ARG A 121 -1.24 0.99 18.23
C ARG A 121 -1.54 2.18 19.13
N GLY A 122 -2.42 3.07 18.73
CA GLY A 122 -2.65 4.34 19.42
C GLY A 122 -1.44 5.28 19.36
N ASP A 123 -0.59 5.10 18.34
CA ASP A 123 0.62 5.90 18.15
C ASP A 123 0.25 7.31 17.70
N GLU A 124 0.13 8.23 18.66
CA GLU A 124 -0.02 9.67 18.37
C GLU A 124 1.30 10.30 17.89
N GLU A 125 2.43 9.68 18.16
CA GLU A 125 3.78 10.23 17.92
C GLU A 125 4.36 9.99 16.51
N GLY A 126 3.78 9.09 15.70
CA GLY A 126 4.26 8.84 14.32
C GLY A 126 3.63 9.74 13.25
N ALA A 127 2.99 10.81 13.60
CA ALA A 127 1.71 11.15 13.01
C ALA A 127 1.63 12.49 12.26
N GLY A 128 2.68 13.16 11.90
CA GLY A 128 2.53 14.42 11.17
C GLY A 128 1.53 14.32 10.01
N ASP A 129 1.84 13.54 9.00
CA ASP A 129 0.99 13.38 7.80
C ASP A 129 -0.18 12.39 7.99
N LEU A 130 -0.06 11.41 8.90
CA LEU A 130 -1.07 10.37 9.11
C LEU A 130 -2.22 10.82 10.01
N GLN A 131 -1.99 11.80 10.86
CA GLN A 131 -2.98 12.30 11.84
C GLN A 131 -4.26 12.81 11.15
N ILE A 132 -4.12 13.50 10.02
CA ILE A 132 -5.29 14.01 9.28
C ILE A 132 -6.19 12.87 8.80
N PHE A 133 -5.62 11.74 8.40
CA PHE A 133 -6.38 10.57 7.97
C PHE A 133 -7.05 9.88 9.16
N GLN A 134 -6.33 9.70 10.27
CA GLN A 134 -6.85 9.08 11.49
C GLN A 134 -8.01 9.86 12.12
N GLN A 135 -7.97 11.20 12.05
CA GLN A 135 -9.05 12.05 12.58
C GLN A 135 -10.30 12.06 11.71
N ASN A 136 -10.17 11.80 10.41
CA ASN A 136 -11.26 11.94 9.44
C ASN A 136 -11.81 10.60 8.95
N ILE A 137 -11.13 9.48 9.18
CA ILE A 137 -11.52 8.16 8.66
C ILE A 137 -11.61 7.16 9.83
N ARG A 138 -12.70 6.41 9.86
CA ARG A 138 -12.92 5.36 10.87
C ARG A 138 -12.06 4.13 10.55
N LEU A 139 -11.56 3.49 11.60
CA LEU A 139 -10.69 2.30 11.46
C LEU A 139 -11.41 1.12 10.77
N ASP A 140 -12.69 0.90 11.07
CA ASP A 140 -13.50 -0.14 10.43
C ASP A 140 -13.65 0.08 8.92
N SER A 141 -13.83 1.33 8.49
CA SER A 141 -13.89 1.69 7.07
C SER A 141 -12.56 1.42 6.34
N LEU A 142 -11.42 1.58 7.02
CA LEU A 142 -10.11 1.29 6.43
C LEU A 142 -9.92 -0.20 6.13
N PHE A 143 -10.45 -1.11 6.95
CA PHE A 143 -10.40 -2.55 6.67
C PHE A 143 -11.19 -2.90 5.40
N GLY A 144 -12.45 -2.43 5.30
CA GLY A 144 -13.26 -2.63 4.10
C GLY A 144 -12.60 -2.07 2.84
N TYR A 145 -12.02 -0.87 2.96
CA TYR A 145 -11.30 -0.25 1.85
C TYR A 145 -10.03 -1.03 1.44
N LEU A 146 -9.29 -1.58 2.39
CA LEU A 146 -8.14 -2.43 2.10
C LEU A 146 -8.55 -3.68 1.31
N ASP A 147 -9.68 -4.29 1.64
CA ASP A 147 -10.22 -5.44 0.90
C ASP A 147 -10.55 -5.07 -0.55
N GLU A 148 -11.13 -3.89 -0.79
CA GLU A 148 -11.40 -3.38 -2.14
C GLU A 148 -10.10 -3.14 -2.93
N VAL A 149 -9.08 -2.54 -2.31
CA VAL A 149 -7.76 -2.35 -2.94
C VAL A 149 -7.13 -3.70 -3.29
N GLN A 150 -7.20 -4.68 -2.40
CA GLN A 150 -6.67 -6.03 -2.66
C GLN A 150 -7.43 -6.74 -3.78
N ALA A 151 -8.75 -6.58 -3.83
CA ALA A 151 -9.56 -7.08 -4.94
C ALA A 151 -9.19 -6.41 -6.28
N ALA A 152 -8.87 -5.12 -6.27
CA ALA A 152 -8.38 -4.41 -7.46
C ALA A 152 -7.00 -4.93 -7.89
N ILE A 153 -6.07 -5.17 -6.96
CA ILE A 153 -4.76 -5.78 -7.24
C ILE A 153 -4.92 -7.15 -7.90
N ALA A 154 -5.83 -8.00 -7.38
CA ALA A 154 -6.07 -9.32 -7.93
C ALA A 154 -6.61 -9.28 -9.39
N ARG A 155 -7.29 -8.19 -9.75
CA ARG A 155 -7.90 -7.97 -11.08
C ARG A 155 -7.05 -7.08 -12.00
N ALA A 156 -5.95 -6.51 -11.54
CA ALA A 156 -5.14 -5.55 -12.30
C ALA A 156 -4.55 -6.12 -13.61
N GLY A 157 -4.37 -7.45 -13.68
CA GLY A 157 -3.95 -8.15 -14.91
C GLY A 157 -5.04 -8.33 -15.97
N THR A 158 -6.30 -7.98 -15.70
CA THR A 158 -7.39 -8.03 -16.67
C THR A 158 -7.52 -6.66 -17.36
N ALA A 159 -8.02 -6.63 -18.60
CA ALA A 159 -8.04 -5.46 -19.50
C ALA A 159 -8.98 -4.32 -19.03
N LEU A 160 -8.92 -3.93 -17.77
CA LEU A 160 -9.66 -2.79 -17.22
C LEU A 160 -8.88 -1.48 -17.49
N SER A 161 -9.62 -0.41 -17.71
CA SER A 161 -9.02 0.93 -17.78
C SER A 161 -8.40 1.28 -16.42
N PRO A 162 -7.08 1.58 -16.34
CA PRO A 162 -6.44 1.99 -15.10
C PRO A 162 -7.14 3.17 -14.43
N GLN A 163 -7.60 4.12 -15.22
CA GLN A 163 -8.32 5.29 -14.72
C GLN A 163 -9.60 4.91 -13.99
N LEU A 164 -10.44 4.03 -14.56
CA LEU A 164 -11.70 3.61 -13.93
C LEU A 164 -11.47 2.84 -12.63
N VAL A 165 -10.41 2.03 -12.57
CA VAL A 165 -10.03 1.33 -11.34
C VAL A 165 -9.65 2.35 -10.26
N LEU A 166 -8.84 3.34 -10.61
CA LEU A 166 -8.41 4.39 -9.68
C LEU A 166 -9.58 5.29 -9.26
N GLU A 167 -10.46 5.68 -10.16
CA GLU A 167 -11.67 6.45 -9.83
C GLU A 167 -12.53 5.69 -8.82
N GLY A 168 -12.78 4.39 -9.04
CA GLY A 168 -13.56 3.56 -8.13
C GLY A 168 -12.96 3.49 -6.72
N LEU A 169 -11.63 3.53 -6.60
CA LEU A 169 -10.94 3.54 -5.32
C LEU A 169 -10.83 4.94 -4.68
N LEU A 170 -10.74 6.01 -5.47
CA LEU A 170 -10.56 7.38 -4.97
C LEU A 170 -11.88 8.08 -4.63
N ILE A 171 -12.99 7.72 -5.27
CA ILE A 171 -14.32 8.27 -4.94
C ILE A 171 -14.68 8.05 -3.46
N PRO A 172 -14.53 6.85 -2.86
CA PRO A 172 -14.80 6.64 -1.45
C PRO A 172 -13.99 7.56 -0.52
N TRP A 173 -12.77 7.95 -0.90
CA TRP A 173 -11.96 8.89 -0.11
C TRP A 173 -12.60 10.29 0.00
N SER A 174 -13.22 10.78 -1.07
CA SER A 174 -13.93 12.08 -1.05
C SER A 174 -15.15 12.06 -0.11
N HIS A 175 -15.70 10.87 0.17
CA HIS A 175 -16.80 10.62 1.10
C HIS A 175 -16.31 10.11 2.47
N ARG A 176 -15.02 10.27 2.80
CA ARG A 176 -14.40 9.83 4.07
C ARG A 176 -14.58 8.34 4.36
N LEU A 177 -14.70 7.53 3.32
CA LEU A 177 -14.97 6.10 3.39
C LEU A 177 -16.26 5.73 4.16
N ASP A 178 -17.17 6.67 4.38
CA ASP A 178 -18.40 6.45 5.17
C ASP A 178 -19.34 5.44 4.51
N GLU A 179 -19.33 5.34 3.18
CA GLU A 179 -20.18 4.41 2.42
C GLU A 179 -19.80 2.95 2.66
N LEU A 180 -18.54 2.66 2.96
CA LEU A 180 -18.05 1.29 3.18
C LEU A 180 -18.43 0.72 4.54
N SER A 181 -18.74 1.59 5.52
CA SER A 181 -19.19 1.16 6.85
C SER A 181 -20.64 0.65 6.87
N GLN A 182 -21.45 0.96 5.85
CA GLN A 182 -22.88 0.58 5.77
C GLN A 182 -23.12 -0.75 5.05
N GLY A 183 -22.16 -1.25 4.25
CA GLY A 183 -22.28 -2.49 3.48
C GLY A 183 -22.10 -3.78 4.28
N GLY A 184 -21.65 -3.73 5.53
CA GLY A 184 -21.36 -4.91 6.37
C GLY A 184 -22.51 -5.42 7.24
N ARG A 185 -23.74 -4.97 7.04
CA ARG A 185 -24.92 -5.40 7.82
C ARG A 185 -25.96 -6.11 6.95
N HIS A 186 -25.53 -7.16 6.26
CA HIS A 186 -26.48 -8.14 5.70
C HIS A 186 -25.97 -9.56 5.93
#